data_c3e7983252bdf932abc337e76b6ea2e8
#
_entry.id   c3e7983252bdf932abc337e76b6ea2e8
#
_cell.length_a   1.000
_cell.length_b   1.000
_cell.length_c   1.000
_cell.angle_alpha   90.00
_cell.angle_beta   90.00
_cell.angle_gamma   90.00
#
_symmetry.space_group_name_H-M   'P 1'
#
loop_
_entity.id
_entity.type
_entity.pdbx_description
1 polymer ?
#
loop_
_entity_poly.entity_id
_entity_poly.type
_entity_poly.pdbx_seq_one_letter_code
_entity_poly.pdbx_strand_id
1 'polypeptide(L)'
;MGKIILTGDRPTGKLHVGHYVGSLRRRVELQNSGEFDKIYIMIADAQALTDNADNPEKVRQNVLQVALDYLACGLDPNKVHIFIQSMVPQLTELSFYYQNLVTVSRLQRNPCLLYTSPSPRDTR
;
A
#
# COMPACT_ATOMS: atom_id res chain seq x y z
N MET A 1 -14.61 -11.52 -18.37
CA MET A 1 -13.55 -11.56 -17.35
C MET A 1 -13.81 -10.40 -16.41
N GLY A 2 -14.04 -10.70 -15.13
CA GLY A 2 -14.44 -9.68 -14.17
C GLY A 2 -13.34 -8.66 -13.88
N LYS A 3 -13.74 -7.44 -13.54
CA LYS A 3 -12.80 -6.38 -13.17
C LYS A 3 -12.39 -6.54 -11.70
N ILE A 4 -11.10 -6.49 -11.43
CA ILE A 4 -10.52 -6.59 -10.08
C ILE A 4 -9.74 -5.32 -9.78
N ILE A 5 -9.93 -4.77 -8.58
CA ILE A 5 -9.10 -3.67 -8.06
C ILE A 5 -8.18 -4.21 -6.98
N LEU A 6 -6.91 -3.80 -7.03
CA LEU A 6 -5.95 -3.93 -5.94
C LEU A 6 -5.36 -2.56 -5.64
N THR A 7 -5.46 -2.14 -4.39
CA THR A 7 -4.91 -0.87 -3.90
C THR A 7 -4.43 -1.05 -2.46
N GLY A 8 -3.71 -0.08 -1.91
CA GLY A 8 -3.27 -0.17 -0.52
C GLY A 8 -2.55 1.08 -0.04
N ASP A 9 -2.29 1.12 1.27
CA ASP A 9 -1.54 2.19 1.93
C ASP A 9 -0.52 1.59 2.88
N ARG A 10 0.58 2.33 3.10
CA ARG A 10 1.58 1.97 4.11
C ARG A 10 1.12 2.47 5.49
N PRO A 11 1.11 1.63 6.54
CA PRO A 11 0.71 2.02 7.89
C PRO A 11 1.85 2.79 8.60
N THR A 12 2.22 3.95 8.09
CA THR A 12 3.28 4.81 8.66
C THR A 12 2.76 5.74 9.75
N GLY A 13 1.45 5.86 9.91
CA GLY A 13 0.74 6.67 10.90
C GLY A 13 -0.77 6.64 10.65
N LYS A 14 -1.51 7.46 11.41
CA LYS A 14 -2.95 7.68 11.17
C LYS A 14 -3.19 8.27 9.81
N LEU A 15 -4.28 7.85 9.16
CA LEU A 15 -4.70 8.46 7.92
C LEU A 15 -5.21 9.89 8.19
N HIS A 16 -5.00 10.78 7.26
CA HIS A 16 -5.41 12.18 7.35
C HIS A 16 -6.28 12.57 6.15
N VAL A 17 -6.82 13.79 6.18
CA VAL A 17 -7.72 14.32 5.13
C VAL A 17 -7.16 14.15 3.72
N GLY A 18 -5.83 14.27 3.54
CA GLY A 18 -5.19 14.05 2.24
C GLY A 18 -5.36 12.62 1.72
N HIS A 19 -5.28 11.61 2.60
CA HIS A 19 -5.57 10.22 2.21
C HIS A 19 -7.04 10.03 1.87
N TYR A 20 -7.94 10.66 2.63
CA TYR A 20 -9.36 10.58 2.34
C TYR A 20 -9.70 11.16 0.97
N VAL A 21 -9.31 12.41 0.71
CA VAL A 21 -9.61 13.09 -0.56
C VAL A 21 -8.86 12.44 -1.74
N GLY A 22 -7.59 12.06 -1.52
CA GLY A 22 -6.73 11.54 -2.58
C GLY A 22 -7.05 10.11 -3.00
N SER A 23 -7.55 9.27 -2.10
CA SER A 23 -7.76 7.84 -2.41
C SER A 23 -8.98 7.20 -1.78
N LEU A 24 -9.24 7.39 -0.46
CA LEU A 24 -10.27 6.61 0.23
C LEU A 24 -11.68 6.91 -0.27
N ARG A 25 -12.01 8.18 -0.47
CA ARG A 25 -13.30 8.59 -1.04
C ARG A 25 -13.56 7.85 -2.36
N ARG A 26 -12.56 7.82 -3.25
CA ARG A 26 -12.69 7.13 -4.53
C ARG A 26 -12.85 5.62 -4.38
N ARG A 27 -12.19 5.00 -3.40
CA ARG A 27 -12.36 3.57 -3.11
C ARG A 27 -13.78 3.25 -2.65
N VAL A 28 -14.37 4.10 -1.80
CA VAL A 28 -15.77 3.95 -1.34
C VAL A 28 -16.75 4.13 -2.52
N GLU A 29 -16.51 5.10 -3.40
CA GLU A 29 -17.32 5.28 -4.63
C GLU A 29 -17.25 4.03 -5.51
N LEU A 30 -16.05 3.48 -5.76
CA LEU A 30 -15.86 2.26 -6.56
C LEU A 30 -16.51 1.02 -5.91
N GLN A 31 -16.41 0.89 -4.57
CA GLN A 31 -17.11 -0.15 -3.83
C GLN A 31 -18.63 -0.11 -4.06
N ASN A 32 -19.20 1.09 -4.09
CA ASN A 32 -20.64 1.28 -4.20
C ASN A 32 -21.14 1.31 -5.65
N SER A 33 -20.25 1.42 -6.64
CA SER A 33 -20.60 1.44 -8.06
C SER A 33 -21.12 0.09 -8.58
N GLY A 34 -20.69 -1.01 -7.96
CA GLY A 34 -21.02 -2.36 -8.43
C GLY A 34 -20.32 -2.78 -9.75
N GLU A 35 -19.37 -1.98 -10.23
CA GLU A 35 -18.66 -2.24 -11.50
C GLU A 35 -17.53 -3.29 -11.39
N PHE A 36 -17.16 -3.66 -10.17
CA PHE A 36 -16.02 -4.51 -9.88
C PHE A 36 -16.45 -5.77 -9.16
N ASP A 37 -15.96 -6.91 -9.64
CA ASP A 37 -16.25 -8.21 -9.02
C ASP A 37 -15.53 -8.40 -7.70
N LYS A 38 -14.32 -7.85 -7.59
CA LYS A 38 -13.52 -7.93 -6.36
C LYS A 38 -12.71 -6.65 -6.15
N ILE A 39 -12.66 -6.21 -4.91
CA ILE A 39 -11.84 -5.08 -4.47
C ILE A 39 -10.97 -5.55 -3.31
N TYR A 40 -9.66 -5.50 -3.53
CA TYR A 40 -8.64 -5.84 -2.53
C TYR A 40 -7.95 -4.56 -2.04
N ILE A 41 -7.88 -4.40 -0.72
CA ILE A 41 -7.24 -3.24 -0.08
C ILE A 41 -6.15 -3.76 0.85
N MET A 42 -4.91 -3.49 0.49
CA MET A 42 -3.74 -3.96 1.22
C MET A 42 -3.28 -2.93 2.26
N ILE A 43 -3.05 -3.39 3.48
CA ILE A 43 -2.26 -2.65 4.48
C ILE A 43 -0.82 -3.13 4.33
N ALA A 44 0.03 -2.27 3.77
CA ALA A 44 1.39 -2.62 3.33
C ALA A 44 2.40 -2.47 4.48
N ASP A 45 2.28 -3.32 5.51
CA ASP A 45 3.10 -3.31 6.72
C ASP A 45 4.56 -3.66 6.45
N ALA A 46 4.83 -4.67 5.62
CA ALA A 46 6.20 -5.04 5.25
C ALA A 46 6.89 -3.90 4.48
N GLN A 47 6.16 -3.20 3.61
CA GLN A 47 6.68 -2.03 2.91
C GLN A 47 6.90 -0.84 3.85
N ALA A 48 6.08 -0.68 4.89
CA ALA A 48 6.27 0.37 5.88
C ALA A 48 7.57 0.21 6.69
N LEU A 49 8.07 -1.01 6.85
CA LEU A 49 9.33 -1.29 7.52
C LEU A 49 10.55 -0.74 6.76
N THR A 50 10.45 -0.47 5.47
CA THR A 50 11.56 0.15 4.70
C THR A 50 11.99 1.50 5.27
N ASP A 51 11.04 2.26 5.82
CA ASP A 51 11.26 3.58 6.41
C ASP A 51 11.16 3.58 7.94
N ASN A 52 10.76 2.46 8.57
CA ASN A 52 10.50 2.36 10.02
C ASN A 52 11.07 1.06 10.60
N ALA A 53 12.20 0.60 10.09
CA ALA A 53 12.84 -0.64 10.55
C ALA A 53 13.30 -0.57 12.02
N ASP A 54 13.60 0.62 12.51
CA ASP A 54 14.00 0.91 13.88
C ASP A 54 12.86 0.84 14.90
N ASN A 55 11.59 0.89 14.42
CA ASN A 55 10.42 0.83 15.30
C ASN A 55 9.29 -0.04 14.71
N PRO A 56 9.45 -1.37 14.66
CA PRO A 56 8.44 -2.27 14.09
C PRO A 56 7.14 -2.30 14.90
N GLU A 57 7.20 -2.02 16.21
CA GLU A 57 6.00 -1.97 17.05
C GLU A 57 5.07 -0.82 16.65
N LYS A 58 5.62 0.32 16.29
CA LYS A 58 4.86 1.44 15.73
C LYS A 58 4.11 1.02 14.46
N VAL A 59 4.75 0.27 13.57
CA VAL A 59 4.10 -0.24 12.35
C VAL A 59 2.95 -1.17 12.71
N ARG A 60 3.14 -2.08 13.66
CA ARG A 60 2.10 -3.01 14.14
C ARG A 60 0.87 -2.28 14.69
N GLN A 61 1.07 -1.26 15.51
CA GLN A 61 -0.01 -0.43 16.05
C GLN A 61 -0.74 0.34 14.94
N ASN A 62 0.01 0.87 13.98
CA ASN A 62 -0.56 1.60 12.86
C ASN A 62 -1.37 0.71 11.91
N VAL A 63 -1.09 -0.60 11.80
CA VAL A 63 -1.94 -1.54 11.02
C VAL A 63 -3.38 -1.52 11.52
N LEU A 64 -3.57 -1.63 12.84
CA LEU A 64 -4.90 -1.58 13.44
C LEU A 64 -5.56 -0.21 13.24
N GLN A 65 -4.79 0.86 13.42
CA GLN A 65 -5.31 2.21 13.24
C GLN A 65 -5.77 2.47 11.80
N VAL A 66 -4.98 2.06 10.81
CA VAL A 66 -5.36 2.20 9.38
C VAL A 66 -6.59 1.36 9.04
N ALA A 67 -6.70 0.14 9.60
CA ALA A 67 -7.89 -0.68 9.41
C ALA A 67 -9.15 0.01 9.97
N LEU A 68 -9.06 0.60 11.15
CA LEU A 68 -10.16 1.37 11.76
C LEU A 68 -10.52 2.60 10.92
N ASP A 69 -9.51 3.33 10.41
CA ASP A 69 -9.72 4.49 9.55
C ASP A 69 -10.42 4.10 8.24
N TYR A 70 -10.10 2.94 7.66
CA TYR A 70 -10.79 2.42 6.47
C TYR A 70 -12.27 2.20 6.73
N LEU A 71 -12.61 1.53 7.84
CA LEU A 71 -14.00 1.29 8.22
C LEU A 71 -14.75 2.60 8.51
N ALA A 72 -14.10 3.52 9.23
CA ALA A 72 -14.66 4.83 9.55
C ALA A 72 -14.94 5.68 8.31
N CYS A 73 -14.12 5.53 7.25
CA CYS A 73 -14.33 6.19 5.96
C CYS A 73 -15.44 5.57 5.10
N GLY A 74 -15.99 4.43 5.50
CA GLY A 74 -17.11 3.78 4.82
C GLY A 74 -16.74 2.59 3.93
N LEU A 75 -15.55 2.04 4.06
CA LEU A 75 -15.23 0.75 3.44
C LEU A 75 -15.93 -0.39 4.20
N ASP A 76 -16.72 -1.16 3.50
CA ASP A 76 -17.54 -2.25 4.04
C ASP A 76 -16.80 -3.60 3.86
N PRO A 77 -16.43 -4.29 4.95
CA PRO A 77 -15.72 -5.58 4.87
C PRO A 77 -16.55 -6.70 4.22
N ASN A 78 -17.84 -6.52 4.03
CA ASN A 78 -18.67 -7.47 3.27
C ASN A 78 -18.57 -7.26 1.75
N LYS A 79 -18.06 -6.10 1.31
CA LYS A 79 -17.93 -5.73 -0.11
C LYS A 79 -16.49 -5.71 -0.59
N VAL A 80 -15.53 -5.47 0.32
CA VAL A 80 -14.11 -5.39 0.01
C VAL A 80 -13.30 -6.37 0.85
N HIS A 81 -12.17 -6.82 0.32
CA HIS A 81 -11.23 -7.69 1.03
C HIS A 81 -10.07 -6.84 1.55
N ILE A 82 -10.07 -6.54 2.84
CA ILE A 82 -8.94 -5.86 3.49
C ILE A 82 -7.97 -6.93 3.99
N PHE A 83 -6.70 -6.80 3.65
CA PHE A 83 -5.68 -7.75 4.06
C PHE A 83 -4.34 -7.07 4.40
N ILE A 84 -3.52 -7.75 5.19
CA ILE A 84 -2.20 -7.29 5.62
C ILE A 84 -1.15 -7.94 4.73
N GLN A 85 -0.20 -7.16 4.20
CA GLN A 85 0.82 -7.62 3.26
C GLN A 85 1.64 -8.78 3.82
N SER A 86 2.09 -8.71 5.07
CA SER A 86 2.90 -9.76 5.71
C SER A 86 2.16 -11.09 5.89
N MET A 87 0.83 -11.09 5.82
CA MET A 87 0.02 -12.31 5.89
C MET A 87 -0.12 -13.01 4.52
N VAL A 88 0.46 -12.44 3.47
CA VAL A 88 0.52 -13.02 2.12
C VAL A 88 1.99 -13.18 1.72
N PRO A 89 2.71 -14.17 2.26
CA PRO A 89 4.15 -14.35 2.05
C PRO A 89 4.54 -14.52 0.58
N GLN A 90 3.63 -14.98 -0.25
CA GLN A 90 3.83 -15.12 -1.70
C GLN A 90 4.16 -13.79 -2.39
N LEU A 91 3.70 -12.65 -1.86
CA LEU A 91 4.06 -11.32 -2.39
C LEU A 91 5.56 -11.05 -2.21
N THR A 92 6.10 -11.41 -1.05
CA THR A 92 7.54 -11.26 -0.76
C THR A 92 8.37 -12.25 -1.58
N GLU A 93 7.91 -13.49 -1.68
CA GLU A 93 8.56 -14.53 -2.49
C GLU A 93 8.63 -14.10 -3.96
N LEU A 94 7.53 -13.64 -4.53
CA LEU A 94 7.48 -13.15 -5.91
C LEU A 94 8.41 -11.95 -6.12
N SER A 95 8.47 -11.03 -5.16
CA SER A 95 9.39 -9.88 -5.21
C SER A 95 10.85 -10.34 -5.24
N PHE A 96 11.19 -11.37 -4.45
CA PHE A 96 12.52 -11.95 -4.44
C PHE A 96 12.90 -12.55 -5.80
N TYR A 97 11.98 -13.28 -6.46
CA TYR A 97 12.21 -13.79 -7.81
C TYR A 97 12.44 -12.66 -8.81
N TYR A 98 11.66 -11.61 -8.76
CA TYR A 98 11.84 -10.46 -9.66
C TYR A 98 13.16 -9.72 -9.45
N GLN A 99 13.68 -9.66 -8.23
CA GLN A 99 15.00 -9.07 -7.95
C GLN A 99 16.13 -9.78 -8.69
N ASN A 100 15.99 -11.08 -9.00
CA ASN A 100 16.96 -11.81 -9.80
C ASN A 100 16.89 -11.51 -11.31
N LEU A 101 15.78 -10.94 -11.77
CA LEU A 101 15.52 -10.66 -13.19
C LEU A 101 15.74 -9.18 -13.55
N VAL A 102 15.72 -8.29 -12.57
CA VAL A 102 15.76 -6.84 -12.78
C VAL A 102 17.01 -6.25 -12.18
N THR A 103 17.84 -5.62 -13.02
CA THR A 103 19.04 -4.94 -12.55
C THR A 103 18.74 -3.63 -11.84
N VAL A 104 19.59 -3.22 -10.89
CA VAL A 104 19.48 -1.94 -10.18
C VAL A 104 19.43 -0.76 -11.17
N SER A 105 20.26 -0.79 -12.21
CA SER A 105 20.28 0.25 -13.25
C SER A 105 18.94 0.36 -13.99
N ARG A 106 18.23 -0.74 -14.17
CA ARG A 106 16.90 -0.73 -14.80
C ARG A 106 15.84 -0.16 -13.87
N LEU A 107 15.89 -0.49 -12.57
CA LEU A 107 15.02 0.08 -11.56
C LEU A 107 15.21 1.59 -11.44
N GLN A 108 16.44 2.06 -11.39
CA GLN A 108 16.77 3.49 -11.29
C GLN A 108 16.25 4.32 -12.47
N ARG A 109 16.00 3.71 -13.63
CA ARG A 109 15.39 4.40 -14.79
C ARG A 109 13.87 4.51 -14.71
N ASN A 110 13.24 3.91 -13.69
CA ASN A 110 11.80 4.07 -13.50
C ASN A 110 11.50 5.52 -13.07
N PRO A 111 10.65 6.27 -13.79
CA PRO A 111 10.33 7.66 -13.48
C PRO A 111 9.91 7.88 -12.01
N CYS A 112 9.13 6.97 -11.44
CA CYS A 112 8.76 7.04 -10.02
C CYS A 112 9.97 7.04 -9.07
N LEU A 113 11.01 6.27 -9.37
CA LEU A 113 12.21 6.19 -8.53
C LEU A 113 13.16 7.35 -8.75
N LEU A 114 13.20 7.92 -9.97
CA LEU A 114 14.01 9.10 -10.27
C LEU A 114 13.61 10.32 -9.44
N TYR A 115 12.33 10.45 -9.09
CA TYR A 115 11.83 11.54 -8.26
C TYR A 115 11.94 11.30 -6.75
N THR A 116 12.13 10.06 -6.33
CA THR A 116 12.17 9.67 -4.90
C THR A 116 13.57 9.33 -4.41
N SER A 117 14.52 9.06 -5.33
CA SER A 117 15.92 8.84 -4.96
C SER A 117 16.61 10.16 -4.62
N PRO A 118 17.34 10.27 -3.51
CA PRO A 118 18.09 11.47 -3.19
C PRO A 118 19.06 11.77 -4.33
N SER A 119 19.00 13.00 -4.83
CA SER A 119 19.96 13.50 -5.83
C SER A 119 21.34 13.56 -5.20
N PRO A 120 22.43 13.35 -5.96
CA PRO A 120 23.79 13.61 -5.46
C PRO A 120 24.00 15.03 -4.91
N ARG A 121 23.08 15.95 -5.16
CA ARG A 121 23.06 17.32 -4.61
C ARG A 121 22.47 17.38 -3.21
N ASP A 122 21.67 16.38 -2.80
CA ASP A 122 20.98 16.34 -1.50
C ASP A 122 21.82 15.66 -0.41
N THR A 123 23.00 15.17 -0.75
CA THR A 123 23.95 14.49 0.15
C THR A 123 25.13 15.35 0.58
N ARG A 124 25.02 16.69 0.53
CA ARG A 124 26.03 17.61 1.05
C ARG A 124 25.58 18.26 2.36
#